data_5da8b5d7d3e0a6412d0adb0ea7593b87
#
_entry.id   5da8b5d7d3e0a6412d0adb0ea7593b87
#
_cell.length_a   1.000
_cell.length_b   1.000
_cell.length_c   1.000
_cell.angle_alpha   90.00
_cell.angle_beta   90.00
_cell.angle_gamma   90.00
#
_symmetry.space_group_name_H-M   'P 1'
#
loop_
_entity.id
_entity.type
_entity.pdbx_description
1 polymer ?
#
loop_
_entity_poly.entity_id
_entity_poly.type
_entity_poly.pdbx_seq_one_letter_code
_entity_poly.pdbx_strand_id
1 'polypeptide(L)'
;AIGLYGYNAALLGLLFVLLLGLSTLTLGLIALGSVVTNLLQVRLMAAMRERNWLPGFTLPFVLFGWLALTLAGALDLVTSARLDAPLILDGQGLLFAVASGIGQVIFLGQPLAGLLVLVAVWLADRRAAAWMLCGSVGGLALVLAAGGSEQQALAGLAGYNPALAALAVSQVHRSWAAPLLAIIAAVLLRAGFDRLGLPPLTMPFIMACWLVALGRRWKARRREPV
;
A
#
# COMPACT_ATOMS: atom_id res chain seq x y z
N ALA A 1 11.68 12.15 12.75
CA ALA A 1 10.36 11.84 12.16
C ALA A 1 9.97 12.85 11.06
N ILE A 2 10.96 13.37 10.33
CA ILE A 2 10.77 14.25 9.18
C ILE A 2 10.19 13.37 8.07
N GLY A 3 9.02 13.67 7.54
CA GLY A 3 8.35 12.88 6.50
C GLY A 3 7.13 12.08 6.97
N LEU A 4 6.99 11.81 8.26
CA LEU A 4 5.86 11.03 8.79
C LEU A 4 4.50 11.72 8.58
N TYR A 5 4.49 13.02 8.40
CA TYR A 5 3.26 13.80 8.17
C TYR A 5 2.96 14.05 6.70
N GLY A 6 3.98 14.02 5.82
CA GLY A 6 3.81 14.39 4.41
C GLY A 6 3.41 13.25 3.47
N TYR A 7 3.64 11.98 3.82
CA TYR A 7 3.46 10.89 2.86
C TYR A 7 1.99 10.64 2.48
N ASN A 8 1.02 10.84 3.38
CA ASN A 8 -0.40 10.74 3.06
C ASN A 8 -0.83 11.83 2.07
N ALA A 9 -0.33 13.05 2.26
CA ALA A 9 -0.57 14.16 1.35
C ALA A 9 0.04 13.89 -0.04
N ALA A 10 1.26 13.35 -0.08
CA ALA A 10 1.92 12.99 -1.33
C ALA A 10 1.14 11.91 -2.09
N LEU A 11 0.71 10.84 -1.42
CA LEU A 11 -0.10 9.79 -2.04
C LEU A 11 -1.44 10.32 -2.54
N LEU A 12 -2.11 11.19 -1.79
CA LEU A 12 -3.36 11.79 -2.22
C LEU A 12 -3.17 12.71 -3.43
N GLY A 13 -2.08 13.48 -3.45
CA GLY A 13 -1.71 14.31 -4.59
C GLY A 13 -1.47 13.49 -5.87
N LEU A 14 -0.72 12.39 -5.75
CA LEU A 14 -0.50 11.47 -6.87
C LEU A 14 -1.81 10.84 -7.36
N LEU A 15 -2.70 10.46 -6.46
CA LEU A 15 -4.02 9.94 -6.81
C LEU A 15 -4.86 10.97 -7.55
N PHE A 16 -4.88 12.24 -7.12
CA PHE A 16 -5.60 13.31 -7.81
C PHE A 16 -5.07 13.55 -9.23
N VAL A 17 -3.74 13.57 -9.41
CA VAL A 17 -3.15 13.70 -10.76
C VAL A 17 -3.52 12.50 -11.63
N LEU A 18 -3.52 11.29 -11.07
CA LEU A 18 -3.89 10.07 -11.80
C LEU A 18 -5.37 10.08 -12.25
N LEU A 19 -6.27 10.58 -11.38
CA LEU A 19 -7.71 10.58 -11.65
C LEU A 19 -8.15 11.74 -12.57
N LEU A 20 -7.61 12.94 -12.35
CA LEU A 20 -8.10 14.18 -12.93
C LEU A 20 -7.14 14.80 -13.95
N GLY A 21 -5.93 14.22 -14.11
CA GLY A 21 -4.86 14.85 -14.85
C GLY A 21 -4.31 16.09 -14.15
N LEU A 22 -3.34 16.77 -14.80
CA LEU A 22 -2.72 17.96 -14.26
C LEU A 22 -3.49 19.22 -14.74
N SER A 23 -4.15 19.90 -13.82
CA SER A 23 -4.90 21.14 -14.06
C SER A 23 -4.81 22.07 -12.86
N THR A 24 -5.20 23.33 -13.03
CA THR A 24 -5.25 24.31 -11.92
C THR A 24 -6.20 23.84 -10.80
N LEU A 25 -7.34 23.23 -11.18
CA LEU A 25 -8.27 22.64 -10.23
C LEU A 25 -7.61 21.50 -9.44
N THR A 26 -6.90 20.59 -10.15
CA THR A 26 -6.18 19.48 -9.50
C THR A 26 -5.13 19.99 -8.54
N LEU A 27 -4.37 21.03 -8.88
CA LEU A 27 -3.39 21.65 -7.98
C LEU A 27 -4.06 22.24 -6.73
N GLY A 28 -5.21 22.90 -6.88
CA GLY A 28 -6.01 23.39 -5.76
C GLY A 28 -6.49 22.26 -4.84
N LEU A 29 -6.98 21.15 -5.42
CA LEU A 29 -7.41 19.96 -4.66
C LEU A 29 -6.23 19.27 -3.95
N ILE A 30 -5.04 19.23 -4.56
CA ILE A 30 -3.84 18.72 -3.93
C ILE A 30 -3.46 19.58 -2.74
N ALA A 31 -3.46 20.90 -2.87
CA ALA A 31 -3.14 21.81 -1.77
C ALA A 31 -4.12 21.64 -0.60
N LEU A 32 -5.42 21.67 -0.87
CA LEU A 32 -6.46 21.47 0.15
C LEU A 32 -6.37 20.08 0.79
N GLY A 33 -6.29 19.02 -0.02
CA GLY A 33 -6.18 17.65 0.44
C GLY A 33 -4.93 17.41 1.28
N SER A 34 -3.80 18.07 0.94
CA SER A 34 -2.56 18.00 1.72
C SER A 34 -2.73 18.59 3.12
N VAL A 35 -3.40 19.73 3.24
CA VAL A 35 -3.69 20.36 4.53
C VAL A 35 -4.58 19.45 5.37
N VAL A 36 -5.67 18.97 4.80
CA VAL A 36 -6.68 18.18 5.52
C VAL A 36 -6.10 16.81 5.95
N THR A 37 -5.37 16.11 5.07
CA THR A 37 -4.72 14.84 5.42
C THR A 37 -3.66 15.01 6.49
N ASN A 38 -2.89 16.10 6.47
CA ASN A 38 -1.90 16.39 7.50
C ASN A 38 -2.55 16.67 8.86
N LEU A 39 -3.61 17.49 8.90
CA LEU A 39 -4.35 17.75 10.13
C LEU A 39 -4.95 16.47 10.72
N LEU A 40 -5.54 15.63 9.88
CA LEU A 40 -6.06 14.34 10.32
C LEU A 40 -4.93 13.43 10.83
N GLN A 41 -3.79 13.37 10.12
CA GLN A 41 -2.64 12.57 10.53
C GLN A 41 -2.13 12.98 11.92
N VAL A 42 -1.97 14.27 12.18
CA VAL A 42 -1.52 14.78 13.48
C VAL A 42 -2.47 14.33 14.59
N ARG A 43 -3.77 14.53 14.40
CA ARG A 43 -4.80 14.14 15.39
C ARG A 43 -4.88 12.63 15.59
N LEU A 44 -4.81 11.87 14.50
CA LEU A 44 -4.84 10.42 14.54
C LEU A 44 -3.63 9.86 15.30
N MET A 45 -2.43 10.39 15.05
CA MET A 45 -1.22 9.97 15.75
C MET A 45 -1.25 10.33 17.25
N ALA A 46 -1.79 11.49 17.61
CA ALA A 46 -1.98 11.87 19.02
C ALA A 46 -2.93 10.88 19.71
N ALA A 47 -4.12 10.66 19.14
CA ALA A 47 -5.12 9.74 19.70
C ALA A 47 -4.61 8.29 19.80
N MET A 48 -3.84 7.83 18.80
CA MET A 48 -3.24 6.49 18.83
C MET A 48 -2.20 6.33 19.92
N ARG A 49 -1.40 7.37 20.16
CA ARG A 49 -0.40 7.37 21.24
C ARG A 49 -1.07 7.35 22.61
N GLU A 50 -2.05 8.23 22.82
CA GLU A 50 -2.78 8.34 24.10
C GLU A 50 -3.54 7.07 24.45
N ARG A 51 -4.19 6.45 23.47
CA ARG A 51 -5.04 5.27 23.66
C ARG A 51 -4.35 3.94 23.39
N ASN A 52 -3.04 3.93 23.14
CA ASN A 52 -2.26 2.74 22.76
C ASN A 52 -2.92 1.92 21.63
N TRP A 53 -3.49 2.65 20.63
CA TRP A 53 -4.14 2.05 19.48
C TRP A 53 -3.13 1.47 18.48
N LEU A 54 -3.65 0.86 17.42
CA LEU A 54 -2.86 0.37 16.31
C LEU A 54 -2.39 1.55 15.44
N PRO A 55 -1.21 1.45 14.80
CA PRO A 55 -0.68 2.54 13.99
C PRO A 55 -1.58 2.84 12.77
N GLY A 56 -1.78 4.13 12.46
CA GLY A 56 -2.67 4.59 11.40
C GLY A 56 -2.12 4.44 10.00
N PHE A 57 -0.81 4.32 9.86
CA PHE A 57 -0.15 4.24 8.55
C PHE A 57 -0.73 5.24 7.54
N THR A 58 -1.15 4.76 6.38
CA THR A 58 -1.77 5.52 5.29
C THR A 58 -3.30 5.67 5.43
N LEU A 59 -3.87 5.50 6.62
CA LEU A 59 -5.32 5.59 6.81
C LEU A 59 -5.94 6.93 6.36
N PRO A 60 -5.34 8.11 6.64
CA PRO A 60 -5.85 9.37 6.09
C PRO A 60 -5.91 9.37 4.57
N PHE A 61 -4.88 8.88 3.91
CA PHE A 61 -4.88 8.74 2.44
C PHE A 61 -6.02 7.81 1.97
N VAL A 62 -6.23 6.66 2.60
CA VAL A 62 -7.30 5.73 2.20
C VAL A 62 -8.68 6.36 2.32
N LEU A 63 -8.96 7.04 3.43
CA LEU A 63 -10.27 7.68 3.67
C LEU A 63 -10.56 8.77 2.62
N PHE A 64 -9.61 9.66 2.39
CA PHE A 64 -9.77 10.70 1.37
C PHE A 64 -9.67 10.15 -0.05
N GLY A 65 -8.90 9.10 -0.28
CA GLY A 65 -8.84 8.41 -1.56
C GLY A 65 -10.17 7.76 -1.93
N TRP A 66 -10.84 7.11 -0.99
CA TRP A 66 -12.19 6.57 -1.23
C TRP A 66 -13.20 7.68 -1.51
N LEU A 67 -13.16 8.78 -0.75
CA LEU A 67 -14.01 9.94 -1.03
C LEU A 67 -13.76 10.49 -2.43
N ALA A 68 -12.51 10.66 -2.82
CA ALA A 68 -12.12 11.15 -4.13
C ALA A 68 -12.60 10.23 -5.27
N LEU A 69 -12.39 8.91 -5.12
CA LEU A 69 -12.84 7.92 -6.11
C LEU A 69 -14.36 7.89 -6.24
N THR A 70 -15.09 7.97 -5.13
CA THR A 70 -16.56 8.00 -5.14
C THR A 70 -17.09 9.26 -5.82
N LEU A 71 -16.52 10.43 -5.51
CA LEU A 71 -16.89 11.69 -6.15
C LEU A 71 -16.52 11.71 -7.63
N ALA A 72 -15.33 11.24 -8.00
CA ALA A 72 -14.88 11.17 -9.37
C ALA A 72 -15.76 10.23 -10.21
N GLY A 73 -16.18 9.09 -9.64
CA GLY A 73 -17.12 8.18 -10.28
C GLY A 73 -18.51 8.78 -10.44
N ALA A 74 -19.02 9.47 -9.42
CA ALA A 74 -20.33 10.12 -9.47
C ALA A 74 -20.40 11.29 -10.46
N LEU A 75 -19.26 11.89 -10.78
CA LEU A 75 -19.14 13.03 -11.71
C LEU A 75 -18.62 12.63 -13.09
N ASP A 76 -18.48 11.32 -13.37
CA ASP A 76 -17.91 10.77 -14.61
C ASP A 76 -16.52 11.33 -14.98
N LEU A 77 -15.72 11.69 -13.95
CA LEU A 77 -14.40 12.28 -14.12
C LEU A 77 -13.28 11.22 -14.22
N VAL A 78 -13.61 9.94 -14.08
CA VAL A 78 -12.61 8.86 -14.09
C VAL A 78 -12.08 8.66 -15.49
N THR A 79 -10.86 9.11 -15.74
CA THR A 79 -10.15 8.74 -16.96
C THR A 79 -9.67 7.30 -16.79
N SER A 80 -10.25 6.38 -17.58
CA SER A 80 -9.80 4.98 -17.58
C SER A 80 -8.33 4.93 -17.98
N ALA A 81 -7.45 4.62 -17.04
CA ALA A 81 -6.06 4.33 -17.35
C ALA A 81 -6.05 3.11 -18.29
N ARG A 82 -5.79 3.31 -19.55
CA ARG A 82 -5.59 2.23 -20.52
C ARG A 82 -4.27 1.53 -20.17
N LEU A 83 -4.35 0.23 -20.00
CA LEU A 83 -3.15 -0.60 -20.10
C LEU A 83 -2.78 -0.61 -21.59
N ASP A 84 -1.72 0.11 -21.95
CA ASP A 84 -1.36 0.40 -23.34
C ASP A 84 -0.89 -0.81 -24.14
N ALA A 85 -0.59 -1.95 -23.49
CA ALA A 85 -0.21 -3.21 -24.13
C ALA A 85 -0.55 -4.42 -23.25
N PRO A 86 -0.85 -5.60 -23.84
CA PRO A 86 -0.97 -6.83 -23.08
C PRO A 86 0.37 -7.19 -22.46
N LEU A 87 0.39 -7.35 -21.15
CA LEU A 87 1.57 -7.80 -20.43
C LEU A 87 1.72 -9.31 -20.64
N ILE A 88 2.94 -9.76 -20.94
CA ILE A 88 3.23 -11.16 -21.26
C ILE A 88 3.74 -11.87 -20.01
N LEU A 89 3.18 -13.03 -19.71
CA LEU A 89 3.63 -13.88 -18.62
C LEU A 89 4.85 -14.70 -19.07
N ASP A 90 6.01 -14.08 -18.98
CA ASP A 90 7.33 -14.70 -19.18
C ASP A 90 8.28 -14.31 -18.04
N GLY A 91 9.53 -14.78 -18.11
CA GLY A 91 10.53 -14.48 -17.06
C GLY A 91 10.81 -12.99 -16.92
N GLN A 92 10.80 -12.23 -18.02
CA GLN A 92 11.01 -10.77 -17.99
C GLN A 92 9.77 -10.06 -17.44
N GLY A 93 8.59 -10.46 -17.85
CA GLY A 93 7.31 -9.92 -17.35
C GLY A 93 7.17 -10.12 -15.84
N LEU A 94 7.58 -11.26 -15.31
CA LEU A 94 7.59 -11.52 -13.86
C LEU A 94 8.54 -10.59 -13.10
N LEU A 95 9.76 -10.39 -13.63
CA LEU A 95 10.72 -9.45 -13.03
C LEU A 95 10.18 -8.01 -13.05
N PHE A 96 9.59 -7.60 -14.16
CA PHE A 96 8.96 -6.29 -14.30
C PHE A 96 7.76 -6.15 -13.36
N ALA A 97 6.94 -7.18 -13.21
CA ALA A 97 5.81 -7.19 -12.29
C ALA A 97 6.23 -6.99 -10.82
N VAL A 98 7.32 -7.64 -10.40
CA VAL A 98 7.87 -7.46 -9.05
C VAL A 98 8.35 -6.02 -8.84
N ALA A 99 9.10 -5.47 -9.78
CA ALA A 99 9.57 -4.09 -9.71
C ALA A 99 8.40 -3.10 -9.76
N SER A 100 7.46 -3.29 -10.69
CA SER A 100 6.24 -2.48 -10.78
C SER A 100 5.42 -2.53 -9.50
N GLY A 101 5.34 -3.70 -8.84
CA GLY A 101 4.66 -3.85 -7.55
C GLY A 101 5.25 -2.95 -6.45
N ILE A 102 6.56 -2.76 -6.45
CA ILE A 102 7.21 -1.80 -5.56
C ILE A 102 6.91 -0.36 -5.99
N GLY A 103 6.93 -0.07 -7.29
CA GLY A 103 6.59 1.25 -7.83
C GLY A 103 5.14 1.67 -7.58
N GLN A 104 4.20 0.71 -7.57
CA GLN A 104 2.79 0.96 -7.26
C GLN A 104 2.56 1.52 -5.85
N VAL A 105 3.53 1.41 -4.94
CA VAL A 105 3.47 2.07 -3.61
C VAL A 105 3.30 3.59 -3.75
N ILE A 106 3.80 4.16 -4.84
CA ILE A 106 3.69 5.59 -5.18
C ILE A 106 2.92 5.79 -6.50
N PHE A 107 2.03 4.88 -6.86
CA PHE A 107 1.23 4.89 -8.11
C PHE A 107 2.04 4.90 -9.40
N LEU A 108 3.30 4.54 -9.37
CA LEU A 108 4.14 4.42 -10.55
C LEU A 108 4.37 2.94 -10.90
N GLY A 109 3.47 2.39 -11.74
CA GLY A 109 3.55 1.00 -12.19
C GLY A 109 4.69 0.70 -13.16
N GLN A 110 5.67 1.58 -13.28
CA GLN A 110 6.83 1.39 -14.14
C GLN A 110 7.95 0.65 -13.38
N PRO A 111 8.59 -0.38 -13.97
CA PRO A 111 9.64 -1.16 -13.31
C PRO A 111 10.80 -0.29 -12.81
N LEU A 112 11.20 0.73 -13.58
CA LEU A 112 12.28 1.64 -13.21
C LEU A 112 11.95 2.42 -11.92
N ALA A 113 10.70 2.90 -11.77
CA ALA A 113 10.27 3.58 -10.56
C ALA A 113 10.37 2.65 -9.34
N GLY A 114 9.94 1.40 -9.49
CA GLY A 114 10.05 0.39 -8.43
C GLY A 114 11.50 0.08 -8.05
N LEU A 115 12.40 0.00 -9.02
CA LEU A 115 13.82 -0.18 -8.76
C LEU A 115 14.41 1.02 -7.99
N LEU A 116 14.07 2.24 -8.37
CA LEU A 116 14.52 3.44 -7.67
C LEU A 116 14.01 3.48 -6.22
N VAL A 117 12.75 3.13 -5.98
CA VAL A 117 12.20 3.01 -4.63
C VAL A 117 12.93 1.94 -3.84
N LEU A 118 13.16 0.75 -4.43
CA LEU A 118 13.88 -0.33 -3.77
C LEU A 118 15.32 0.07 -3.39
N VAL A 119 16.03 0.73 -4.29
CA VAL A 119 17.38 1.25 -4.03
C VAL A 119 17.36 2.30 -2.91
N ALA A 120 16.40 3.23 -2.92
CA ALA A 120 16.27 4.23 -1.86
C ALA A 120 16.03 3.58 -0.49
N VAL A 121 15.15 2.58 -0.42
CA VAL A 121 14.91 1.83 0.82
C VAL A 121 16.15 1.00 1.21
N TRP A 122 16.85 0.40 0.25
CA TRP A 122 18.09 -0.37 0.51
C TRP A 122 19.19 0.49 1.11
N LEU A 123 19.36 1.72 0.63
CA LEU A 123 20.34 2.67 1.18
C LEU A 123 19.99 3.09 2.60
N ALA A 124 18.70 3.15 2.94
CA ALA A 124 18.23 3.48 4.28
C ALA A 124 18.26 2.28 5.23
N ASP A 125 17.73 1.14 4.79
CA ASP A 125 17.65 -0.11 5.58
C ASP A 125 17.57 -1.33 4.66
N ARG A 126 18.67 -2.09 4.60
CA ARG A 126 18.77 -3.30 3.78
C ARG A 126 17.75 -4.37 4.15
N ARG A 127 17.42 -4.49 5.44
CA ARG A 127 16.43 -5.45 5.90
C ARG A 127 15.02 -5.08 5.46
N ALA A 128 14.68 -3.80 5.54
CA ALA A 128 13.42 -3.27 5.04
C ALA A 128 13.28 -3.53 3.53
N ALA A 129 14.33 -3.25 2.75
CA ALA A 129 14.35 -3.50 1.31
C ALA A 129 14.18 -4.99 0.97
N ALA A 130 14.87 -5.88 1.67
CA ALA A 130 14.73 -7.32 1.47
C ALA A 130 13.29 -7.78 1.73
N TRP A 131 12.65 -7.33 2.82
CA TRP A 131 11.27 -7.67 3.10
C TRP A 131 10.26 -7.02 2.14
N MET A 132 10.54 -5.80 1.66
CA MET A 132 9.75 -5.16 0.62
C MET A 132 9.78 -5.97 -0.68
N LEU A 133 10.96 -6.44 -1.08
CA LEU A 133 11.13 -7.31 -2.25
C LEU A 133 10.42 -8.65 -2.04
N CYS A 134 10.63 -9.32 -0.90
CA CYS A 134 9.93 -10.56 -0.55
C CYS A 134 8.40 -10.38 -0.58
N GLY A 135 7.91 -9.23 -0.11
CA GLY A 135 6.49 -8.91 -0.15
C GLY A 135 5.95 -8.78 -1.57
N SER A 136 6.66 -8.08 -2.45
CA SER A 136 6.25 -7.94 -3.86
C SER A 136 6.27 -9.29 -4.59
N VAL A 137 7.34 -10.07 -4.43
CA VAL A 137 7.45 -11.43 -5.00
C VAL A 137 6.35 -12.34 -4.45
N GLY A 138 6.18 -12.37 -3.13
CA GLY A 138 5.18 -13.21 -2.47
C GLY A 138 3.75 -12.85 -2.87
N GLY A 139 3.45 -11.56 -2.99
CA GLY A 139 2.16 -11.08 -3.47
C GLY A 139 1.85 -11.53 -4.90
N LEU A 140 2.81 -11.34 -5.82
CA LEU A 140 2.70 -11.80 -7.19
C LEU A 140 2.50 -13.31 -7.27
N ALA A 141 3.37 -14.09 -6.60
CA ALA A 141 3.32 -15.55 -6.62
C ALA A 141 2.00 -16.09 -6.06
N LEU A 142 1.52 -15.57 -4.93
CA LEU A 142 0.28 -16.03 -4.31
C LEU A 142 -0.96 -15.70 -5.16
N VAL A 143 -1.00 -14.52 -5.80
CA VAL A 143 -2.12 -14.14 -6.67
C VAL A 143 -2.16 -15.01 -7.92
N LEU A 144 -1.02 -15.26 -8.56
CA LEU A 144 -0.93 -16.14 -9.74
C LEU A 144 -1.27 -17.59 -9.37
N ALA A 145 -0.76 -18.11 -8.26
CA ALA A 145 -1.06 -19.47 -7.78
C ALA A 145 -2.55 -19.66 -7.41
N ALA A 146 -3.22 -18.59 -6.98
CA ALA A 146 -4.66 -18.62 -6.68
C ALA A 146 -5.55 -18.41 -7.92
N GLY A 147 -4.99 -18.32 -9.14
CA GLY A 147 -5.73 -18.07 -10.37
C GLY A 147 -6.29 -16.65 -10.49
N GLY A 148 -5.65 -15.68 -9.84
CA GLY A 148 -6.02 -14.27 -9.96
C GLY A 148 -5.72 -13.69 -11.33
N SER A 149 -6.16 -12.46 -11.59
CA SER A 149 -5.95 -11.80 -12.89
C SER A 149 -4.47 -11.62 -13.20
N GLU A 150 -3.98 -12.28 -14.24
CA GLU A 150 -2.59 -12.18 -14.71
C GLU A 150 -2.24 -10.73 -15.09
N GLN A 151 -3.13 -10.05 -15.80
CA GLN A 151 -2.92 -8.66 -16.21
C GLN A 151 -2.73 -7.71 -15.01
N GLN A 152 -3.56 -7.85 -13.98
CA GLN A 152 -3.42 -7.05 -12.76
C GLN A 152 -2.15 -7.44 -11.98
N ALA A 153 -1.82 -8.72 -11.94
CA ALA A 153 -0.61 -9.20 -11.28
C ALA A 153 0.65 -8.67 -11.98
N LEU A 154 0.71 -8.76 -13.32
CA LEU A 154 1.82 -8.26 -14.12
C LEU A 154 1.93 -6.73 -14.12
N ALA A 155 0.81 -6.01 -13.97
CA ALA A 155 0.82 -4.55 -13.74
C ALA A 155 1.34 -4.14 -12.35
N GLY A 156 1.78 -5.10 -11.52
CA GLY A 156 2.32 -4.84 -10.17
C GLY A 156 1.25 -4.69 -9.09
N LEU A 157 -0.04 -4.74 -9.45
CA LEU A 157 -1.13 -4.51 -8.50
C LEU A 157 -1.24 -5.61 -7.42
N ALA A 158 -0.65 -6.78 -7.63
CA ALA A 158 -0.58 -7.86 -6.64
C ALA A 158 0.51 -7.62 -5.57
N GLY A 159 1.55 -6.83 -5.88
CA GLY A 159 2.78 -6.74 -5.08
C GLY A 159 2.81 -5.64 -4.02
N TYR A 160 2.16 -4.48 -4.24
CA TYR A 160 2.41 -3.29 -3.42
C TYR A 160 1.89 -3.39 -1.96
N ASN A 161 0.70 -3.92 -1.73
CA ASN A 161 0.18 -4.10 -0.37
C ASN A 161 1.01 -5.12 0.44
N PRO A 162 1.35 -6.30 -0.10
CA PRO A 162 2.24 -7.23 0.58
C PRO A 162 3.65 -6.66 0.81
N ALA A 163 4.20 -5.89 -0.14
CA ALA A 163 5.49 -5.22 0.00
C ALA A 163 5.50 -4.24 1.18
N LEU A 164 4.49 -3.38 1.27
CA LEU A 164 4.31 -2.44 2.38
C LEU A 164 4.11 -3.17 3.72
N ALA A 165 3.29 -4.21 3.74
CA ALA A 165 3.00 -4.96 4.95
C ALA A 165 4.25 -5.68 5.48
N ALA A 166 5.00 -6.34 4.61
CA ALA A 166 6.23 -7.03 4.98
C ALA A 166 7.30 -6.04 5.50
N LEU A 167 7.49 -4.93 4.78
CA LEU A 167 8.39 -3.86 5.20
C LEU A 167 8.01 -3.33 6.58
N ALA A 168 6.77 -2.88 6.77
CA ALA A 168 6.33 -2.25 8.02
C ALA A 168 6.42 -3.21 9.21
N VAL A 169 5.99 -4.46 9.05
CA VAL A 169 6.06 -5.47 10.10
C VAL A 169 7.49 -5.84 10.44
N SER A 170 8.40 -5.88 9.46
CA SER A 170 9.81 -6.17 9.67
C SER A 170 10.53 -5.12 10.52
N GLN A 171 10.06 -3.87 10.51
CA GLN A 171 10.62 -2.78 11.31
C GLN A 171 10.31 -2.94 12.82
N VAL A 172 9.20 -3.57 13.15
CA VAL A 172 8.75 -3.75 14.53
C VAL A 172 9.11 -5.14 15.07
N HIS A 173 9.20 -6.14 14.19
CA HIS A 173 9.37 -7.54 14.58
C HIS A 173 10.64 -8.13 13.98
N ARG A 174 11.52 -8.67 14.83
CA ARG A 174 12.74 -9.38 14.38
C ARG A 174 12.45 -10.78 13.81
N SER A 175 11.30 -11.37 14.16
CA SER A 175 10.87 -12.68 13.65
C SER A 175 10.58 -12.60 12.15
N TRP A 176 11.03 -13.59 11.40
CA TRP A 176 10.72 -13.74 9.97
C TRP A 176 9.27 -14.16 9.71
N ALA A 177 8.65 -14.88 10.66
CA ALA A 177 7.27 -15.34 10.52
C ALA A 177 6.25 -14.20 10.50
N ALA A 178 6.51 -13.09 11.22
CA ALA A 178 5.58 -11.98 11.27
C ALA A 178 5.40 -11.26 9.92
N PRO A 179 6.48 -10.89 9.17
CA PRO A 179 6.33 -10.34 7.84
C PRO A 179 5.69 -11.32 6.85
N LEU A 180 5.97 -12.63 6.93
CA LEU A 180 5.33 -13.62 6.06
C LEU A 180 3.81 -13.70 6.31
N LEU A 181 3.38 -13.69 7.57
CA LEU A 181 1.95 -13.61 7.89
C LEU A 181 1.31 -12.32 7.37
N ALA A 182 2.03 -11.21 7.43
CA ALA A 182 1.55 -9.94 6.89
C ALA A 182 1.39 -9.99 5.36
N ILE A 183 2.31 -10.63 4.63
CA ILE A 183 2.20 -10.85 3.18
C ILE A 183 0.92 -11.63 2.86
N ILE A 184 0.73 -12.79 3.49
CA ILE A 184 -0.44 -13.65 3.27
C ILE A 184 -1.74 -12.88 3.61
N ALA A 185 -1.76 -12.21 4.76
CA ALA A 185 -2.93 -11.43 5.17
C ALA A 185 -3.26 -10.30 4.18
N ALA A 186 -2.25 -9.58 3.67
CA ALA A 186 -2.45 -8.50 2.70
C ALA A 186 -3.03 -9.03 1.37
N VAL A 187 -2.58 -10.20 0.89
CA VAL A 187 -3.12 -10.84 -0.32
C VAL A 187 -4.57 -11.26 -0.12
N LEU A 188 -4.89 -11.93 1.00
CA LEU A 188 -6.25 -12.38 1.30
C LEU A 188 -7.22 -11.20 1.48
N LEU A 189 -6.79 -10.16 2.19
CA LEU A 189 -7.58 -8.95 2.38
C LEU A 189 -7.85 -8.25 1.05
N ARG A 190 -6.83 -8.12 0.18
CA ARG A 190 -7.02 -7.55 -1.14
C ARG A 190 -8.07 -8.32 -1.94
N ALA A 191 -7.99 -9.66 -1.97
CA ALA A 191 -9.00 -10.47 -2.65
C ALA A 191 -10.42 -10.25 -2.07
N GLY A 192 -10.52 -9.95 -0.77
CA GLY A 192 -11.79 -9.53 -0.14
C GLY A 192 -12.32 -8.21 -0.68
N PHE A 193 -11.46 -7.19 -0.81
CA PHE A 193 -11.83 -5.89 -1.39
C PHE A 193 -12.26 -6.02 -2.85
N ASP A 194 -11.53 -6.80 -3.66
CA ASP A 194 -11.85 -7.05 -5.06
C ASP A 194 -13.24 -7.70 -5.21
N ARG A 195 -13.58 -8.67 -4.33
CA ARG A 195 -14.92 -9.33 -4.32
C ARG A 195 -16.05 -8.38 -3.92
N LEU A 196 -15.77 -7.40 -3.08
CA LEU A 196 -16.73 -6.38 -2.66
C LEU A 196 -16.86 -5.24 -3.66
N GLY A 197 -16.07 -5.24 -4.75
CA GLY A 197 -16.02 -4.14 -5.71
C GLY A 197 -15.47 -2.83 -5.13
N LEU A 198 -14.72 -2.91 -4.02
CA LEU A 198 -14.17 -1.75 -3.35
C LEU A 198 -12.71 -1.52 -3.79
N PRO A 199 -12.32 -0.29 -4.13
CA PRO A 199 -10.93 0.01 -4.44
C PRO A 199 -10.06 -0.25 -3.20
N PRO A 200 -9.08 -1.19 -3.28
CA PRO A 200 -8.33 -1.60 -2.09
C PRO A 200 -7.41 -0.49 -1.57
N LEU A 201 -6.90 0.37 -2.45
CA LEU A 201 -5.85 1.33 -2.10
C LEU A 201 -4.77 0.64 -1.23
N THR A 202 -4.36 1.27 -0.13
CA THR A 202 -3.43 0.66 0.83
C THR A 202 -4.13 0.06 2.07
N MET A 203 -5.47 -0.10 2.05
CA MET A 203 -6.19 -0.66 3.20
C MET A 203 -5.82 -2.10 3.53
N PRO A 204 -5.61 -3.02 2.54
CA PRO A 204 -5.15 -4.38 2.82
C PRO A 204 -3.82 -4.41 3.59
N PHE A 205 -2.87 -3.54 3.26
CA PHE A 205 -1.62 -3.39 4.01
C PHE A 205 -1.86 -2.97 5.47
N ILE A 206 -2.69 -1.94 5.69
CA ILE A 206 -3.01 -1.43 7.04
C ILE A 206 -3.62 -2.54 7.90
N MET A 207 -4.65 -3.20 7.36
CA MET A 207 -5.35 -4.27 8.06
C MET A 207 -4.44 -5.48 8.33
N ALA A 208 -3.57 -5.86 7.39
CA ALA A 208 -2.59 -6.92 7.59
C ALA A 208 -1.64 -6.61 8.76
N CYS A 209 -1.13 -5.38 8.83
CA CYS A 209 -0.31 -4.93 9.96
C CYS A 209 -1.10 -4.97 11.28
N TRP A 210 -2.36 -4.55 11.28
CA TRP A 210 -3.22 -4.62 12.47
C TRP A 210 -3.48 -6.06 12.93
N LEU A 211 -3.76 -6.98 12.01
CA LEU A 211 -3.96 -8.39 12.34
C LEU A 211 -2.73 -9.00 13.01
N VAL A 212 -1.54 -8.74 12.47
CA VAL A 212 -0.27 -9.21 13.06
C VAL A 212 -0.05 -8.60 14.46
N ALA A 213 -0.29 -7.30 14.61
CA ALA A 213 -0.12 -6.61 15.89
C ALA A 213 -1.11 -7.13 16.95
N LEU A 214 -2.38 -7.30 16.60
CA LEU A 214 -3.43 -7.83 17.49
C LEU A 214 -3.14 -9.28 17.90
N GLY A 215 -2.74 -10.14 16.94
CA GLY A 215 -2.38 -11.52 17.23
C GLY A 215 -1.24 -11.63 18.25
N ARG A 216 -0.26 -10.72 18.17
CA ARG A 216 0.84 -10.64 19.14
C ARG A 216 0.41 -10.12 20.50
N ARG A 217 -0.42 -9.07 20.55
CA ARG A 217 -0.99 -8.57 21.81
C ARG A 217 -1.77 -9.65 22.54
N TRP A 218 -2.59 -10.41 21.81
CA TRP A 218 -3.36 -11.53 22.36
C TRP A 218 -2.46 -12.66 22.90
N LYS A 219 -1.39 -13.02 22.16
CA LYS A 219 -0.43 -14.04 22.60
C LYS A 219 0.37 -13.60 23.83
N ALA A 220 0.72 -12.32 23.94
CA ALA A 220 1.39 -11.76 25.11
C ALA A 220 0.52 -11.85 26.37
N ARG A 221 -0.75 -11.43 26.28
CA ARG A 221 -1.72 -11.51 27.40
C ARG A 221 -1.93 -12.93 27.94
N ARG A 222 -1.84 -13.95 27.07
CA ARG A 222 -1.98 -15.36 27.50
C ARG A 222 -0.74 -15.92 28.19
N ARG A 223 0.38 -15.23 28.15
CA ARG A 223 1.65 -15.66 28.75
C ARG A 223 1.92 -15.01 30.10
N GLU A 224 1.15 -14.02 30.50
CA GLU A 224 1.18 -13.44 31.82
C GLU A 224 0.37 -14.38 32.74
N PRO A 225 1.01 -15.13 33.69
CA PRO A 225 0.29 -15.91 34.68
C PRO A 225 -0.47 -14.93 35.58
N VAL A 226 -1.70 -15.30 35.93
CA VAL A 226 -2.53 -14.63 36.97
C VAL A 226 -1.84 -14.73 38.31
#